data_1a1f5e54d6fbc6e859c4ceb3c9c2c64d
#
_entry.id   1a1f5e54d6fbc6e859c4ceb3c9c2c64d
#
_cell.length_a   1.000
_cell.length_b   1.000
_cell.length_c   1.000
_cell.angle_alpha   90.00
_cell.angle_beta   90.00
_cell.angle_gamma   90.00
#
_symmetry.space_group_name_H-M   'P 1'
#
loop_
_entity.id
_entity.type
_entity.pdbx_description
1 polymer ?
#
loop_
_entity_poly.entity_id
_entity_poly.type
_entity_poly.pdbx_seq_one_letter_code
_entity_poly.pdbx_strand_id
1 'polypeptide(L)'
;ALFASADRNRERLRNDLALQTAEDVADTLGAMKGVLMKLGQMASYVDDGLSPAARRTLSRLQDSVPPMSPELAAQVITEELGQPPDRAFATWDPEPIAAASIGQVHRAITRDGRAVAVKVQYPGIAETIEADLGNVALLRRMLKITAPMQDVDALLAELRERVTEELDYRREARNQQMFARYYAGHPTIGVPGIVPELCTRRVVTSDLADGARFAELLTWPQAERD
;
A
#
# COMPACT_ATOMS: atom_id res chain seq x y z
N ALA A 1 22.91 -40.41 23.28
CA ALA A 1 21.58 -39.91 23.69
C ALA A 1 21.64 -38.46 24.22
N LEU A 2 22.64 -38.10 25.03
CA LEU A 2 22.77 -36.74 25.63
C LEU A 2 23.07 -35.63 24.62
N PHE A 3 23.87 -35.89 23.60
CA PHE A 3 24.17 -34.88 22.54
C PHE A 3 22.97 -34.57 21.64
N ALA A 4 22.14 -35.54 21.30
CA ALA A 4 20.94 -35.35 20.50
C ALA A 4 19.81 -34.63 21.24
N SER A 5 19.85 -34.56 22.57
CA SER A 5 18.89 -33.79 23.38
C SER A 5 19.32 -32.33 23.52
N ALA A 6 20.64 -32.07 23.56
CA ALA A 6 21.18 -30.71 23.60
C ALA A 6 20.97 -29.93 22.29
N ASP A 7 21.09 -30.63 21.14
CA ASP A 7 20.82 -30.02 19.82
C ASP A 7 19.33 -29.72 19.63
N ARG A 8 18.44 -30.60 20.02
CA ARG A 8 16.99 -30.38 19.98
C ARG A 8 16.55 -29.26 20.93
N ASN A 9 17.19 -29.10 22.08
CA ASN A 9 16.91 -27.96 22.97
C ASN A 9 17.42 -26.62 22.39
N ARG A 10 18.56 -26.59 21.71
CA ARG A 10 19.07 -25.41 21.02
C ARG A 10 18.18 -25.02 19.84
N GLU A 11 17.69 -25.99 19.10
CA GLU A 11 16.77 -25.75 17.97
C GLU A 11 15.40 -25.25 18.46
N ARG A 12 14.86 -25.81 19.54
CA ARG A 12 13.64 -25.28 20.19
C ARG A 12 13.84 -23.88 20.72
N LEU A 13 14.94 -23.61 21.43
CA LEU A 13 15.24 -22.25 21.94
C LEU A 13 15.40 -21.24 20.81
N ARG A 14 16.01 -21.61 19.68
CA ARG A 14 16.09 -20.77 18.47
C ARG A 14 14.72 -20.52 17.86
N ASN A 15 13.88 -21.52 17.77
CA ASN A 15 12.53 -21.40 17.23
C ASN A 15 11.63 -20.58 18.16
N ASP A 16 11.73 -20.76 19.47
CA ASP A 16 10.97 -19.99 20.46
C ASP A 16 11.44 -18.53 20.52
N LEU A 17 12.75 -18.26 20.42
CA LEU A 17 13.27 -16.89 20.29
C LEU A 17 12.86 -16.26 18.96
N ALA A 18 12.84 -17.01 17.86
CA ALA A 18 12.39 -16.52 16.55
C ALA A 18 10.88 -16.24 16.54
N LEU A 19 10.08 -17.04 17.25
CA LEU A 19 8.63 -16.82 17.42
C LEU A 19 8.35 -15.62 18.33
N GLN A 20 9.00 -15.50 19.49
CA GLN A 20 8.86 -14.34 20.37
C GLN A 20 9.36 -13.06 19.71
N THR A 21 10.48 -13.13 18.98
CA THR A 21 10.97 -11.98 18.20
C THR A 21 9.99 -11.62 17.07
N ALA A 22 9.31 -12.61 16.48
CA ALA A 22 8.31 -12.37 15.46
C ALA A 22 7.00 -11.77 16.02
N GLU A 23 6.62 -12.16 17.25
CA GLU A 23 5.45 -11.60 17.94
C GLU A 23 5.73 -10.19 18.47
N ASP A 24 6.85 -9.92 19.12
CA ASP A 24 7.30 -8.59 19.55
C ASP A 24 7.50 -7.66 18.35
N VAL A 25 7.97 -8.21 17.23
CA VAL A 25 8.09 -7.56 15.95
C VAL A 25 6.69 -7.26 15.38
N ALA A 26 5.74 -8.19 15.41
CA ALA A 26 4.39 -7.97 14.90
C ALA A 26 3.63 -6.89 15.69
N ASP A 27 3.79 -6.83 17.01
CA ASP A 27 3.18 -5.80 17.86
C ASP A 27 3.81 -4.42 17.63
N THR A 28 5.13 -4.37 17.48
CA THR A 28 5.85 -3.12 17.09
C THR A 28 5.54 -2.72 15.65
N LEU A 29 5.37 -3.69 14.75
CA LEU A 29 5.00 -3.53 13.35
C LEU A 29 3.52 -3.11 13.18
N GLY A 30 2.66 -3.41 14.13
CA GLY A 30 1.29 -2.88 14.18
C GLY A 30 1.23 -1.36 14.21
N ALA A 31 2.28 -0.71 14.72
CA ALA A 31 2.47 0.75 14.69
C ALA A 31 3.06 1.25 13.37
N MET A 32 3.86 0.44 12.65
CA MET A 32 4.58 0.80 11.41
C MET A 32 3.84 0.38 10.13
N LYS A 33 2.51 0.34 10.14
CA LYS A 33 1.66 -0.27 9.10
C LYS A 33 1.98 0.18 7.66
N GLY A 34 2.22 1.47 7.42
CA GLY A 34 2.45 2.00 6.07
C GLY A 34 3.75 1.54 5.43
N VAL A 35 4.86 1.62 6.17
CA VAL A 35 6.19 1.20 5.70
C VAL A 35 6.25 -0.31 5.46
N LEU A 36 5.60 -1.08 6.33
CA LEU A 36 5.61 -2.55 6.26
C LEU A 36 4.71 -3.12 5.17
N MET A 37 3.56 -2.49 4.90
CA MET A 37 2.76 -2.84 3.73
C MET A 37 3.59 -2.67 2.45
N LYS A 38 4.39 -1.59 2.38
CA LYS A 38 5.25 -1.34 1.22
C LYS A 38 6.40 -2.33 1.14
N LEU A 39 7.05 -2.63 2.26
CA LEU A 39 8.05 -3.70 2.33
C LEU A 39 7.47 -5.05 1.88
N GLY A 40 6.25 -5.37 2.30
CA GLY A 40 5.56 -6.58 1.88
C GLY A 40 5.27 -6.60 0.39
N GLN A 41 4.87 -5.49 -0.20
CA GLN A 41 4.69 -5.36 -1.64
C GLN A 41 6.03 -5.49 -2.38
N MET A 42 7.07 -4.77 -1.98
CA MET A 42 8.41 -4.87 -2.58
C MET A 42 8.98 -6.29 -2.46
N ALA A 43 8.81 -6.92 -1.30
CA ALA A 43 9.29 -8.28 -1.05
C ALA A 43 8.54 -9.35 -1.86
N SER A 44 7.31 -9.09 -2.29
CA SER A 44 6.57 -10.00 -3.18
C SER A 44 7.11 -10.01 -4.62
N TYR A 45 7.85 -8.97 -5.03
CA TYR A 45 8.52 -8.89 -6.32
C TYR A 45 9.94 -9.47 -6.31
N VAL A 46 10.54 -9.66 -5.13
CA VAL A 46 11.87 -10.30 -4.96
C VAL A 46 11.64 -11.79 -4.75
N ASP A 47 11.71 -12.56 -5.83
CA ASP A 47 11.18 -13.92 -5.94
C ASP A 47 11.82 -14.98 -5.01
N ASP A 48 13.00 -14.77 -4.42
CA ASP A 48 13.73 -15.82 -3.67
C ASP A 48 14.19 -15.46 -2.24
N GLY A 49 13.80 -14.31 -1.69
CA GLY A 49 14.41 -13.82 -0.42
C GLY A 49 13.58 -14.03 0.85
N LEU A 50 12.27 -14.20 0.79
CA LEU A 50 11.41 -14.28 1.98
C LEU A 50 10.86 -15.69 2.22
N SER A 51 10.95 -16.14 3.49
CA SER A 51 10.32 -17.39 3.87
C SER A 51 8.79 -17.34 3.69
N PRO A 52 8.11 -18.49 3.41
CA PRO A 52 6.65 -18.55 3.29
C PRO A 52 5.92 -18.04 4.54
N ALA A 53 6.53 -18.13 5.72
CA ALA A 53 5.99 -17.61 6.97
C ALA A 53 6.03 -16.07 7.01
N ALA A 54 7.17 -15.47 6.65
CA ALA A 54 7.32 -14.02 6.57
C ALA A 54 6.34 -13.43 5.54
N ARG A 55 6.17 -14.06 4.39
CA ARG A 55 5.23 -13.68 3.34
C ARG A 55 3.78 -13.68 3.84
N ARG A 56 3.35 -14.73 4.56
CA ARG A 56 2.01 -14.80 5.18
C ARG A 56 1.78 -13.74 6.26
N THR A 57 2.79 -13.45 7.08
CA THR A 57 2.70 -12.40 8.12
C THR A 57 2.55 -11.02 7.49
N LEU A 58 3.33 -10.71 6.44
CA LEU A 58 3.23 -9.45 5.70
C LEU A 58 1.88 -9.31 4.97
N SER A 59 1.34 -10.38 4.39
CA SER A 59 0.00 -10.36 3.76
C SER A 59 -1.11 -10.04 4.77
N ARG A 60 -1.05 -10.60 5.99
CA ARG A 60 -2.04 -10.29 7.05
C ARG A 60 -2.01 -8.83 7.49
N LEU A 61 -0.84 -8.16 7.41
CA LEU A 61 -0.71 -6.74 7.73
C LEU A 61 -1.37 -5.84 6.67
N GLN A 62 -1.54 -6.33 5.43
CA GLN A 62 -2.22 -5.61 4.35
C GLN A 62 -3.74 -5.52 4.56
N ASP A 63 -4.34 -6.55 5.16
CA ASP A 63 -5.81 -6.68 5.27
C ASP A 63 -6.43 -5.97 6.49
N SER A 64 -5.63 -5.33 7.36
CA SER A 64 -6.07 -4.97 8.72
C SER A 64 -6.22 -3.48 9.01
N VAL A 65 -6.17 -2.60 8.02
CA VAL A 65 -6.37 -1.15 8.27
C VAL A 65 -7.86 -0.84 8.19
N PRO A 66 -8.52 -0.44 9.31
CA PRO A 66 -9.88 0.03 9.21
C PRO A 66 -9.91 1.28 8.33
N PRO A 67 -10.96 1.47 7.52
CA PRO A 67 -11.10 2.69 6.73
C PRO A 67 -11.13 3.91 7.65
N MET A 68 -10.60 5.04 7.19
CA MET A 68 -10.79 6.30 7.91
C MET A 68 -12.26 6.70 7.89
N SER A 69 -12.67 7.46 8.89
CA SER A 69 -14.07 7.90 8.96
C SER A 69 -14.41 8.82 7.77
N PRO A 70 -15.70 8.87 7.38
CA PRO A 70 -16.16 9.78 6.33
C PRO A 70 -15.80 11.24 6.58
N GLU A 71 -15.80 11.68 7.85
CA GLU A 71 -15.47 13.04 8.26
C GLU A 71 -14.00 13.36 8.02
N LEU A 72 -13.09 12.42 8.31
CA LEU A 72 -11.66 12.58 8.04
C LEU A 72 -11.37 12.62 6.53
N ALA A 73 -12.05 11.80 5.72
CA ALA A 73 -11.92 11.85 4.27
C ALA A 73 -12.41 13.21 3.72
N ALA A 74 -13.55 13.68 4.20
CA ALA A 74 -14.10 14.98 3.84
C ALA A 74 -13.18 16.15 4.27
N GLN A 75 -12.55 16.03 5.44
CA GLN A 75 -11.58 17.01 5.91
C GLN A 75 -10.38 17.10 4.97
N VAL A 76 -9.76 15.97 4.60
CA VAL A 76 -8.61 15.96 3.68
C VAL A 76 -8.99 16.56 2.33
N ILE A 77 -10.16 16.22 1.79
CA ILE A 77 -10.65 16.82 0.53
C ILE A 77 -10.81 18.34 0.68
N THR A 78 -11.40 18.80 1.79
CA THR A 78 -11.61 20.22 2.04
C THR A 78 -10.29 20.98 2.13
N GLU A 79 -9.30 20.41 2.83
CA GLU A 79 -7.95 20.99 2.95
C GLU A 79 -7.22 21.04 1.60
N GLU A 80 -7.34 20.01 0.78
CA GLU A 80 -6.61 19.87 -0.48
C GLU A 80 -7.27 20.57 -1.65
N LEU A 81 -8.60 20.54 -1.76
CA LEU A 81 -9.35 21.15 -2.84
C LEU A 81 -9.92 22.54 -2.50
N GLY A 82 -9.78 23.00 -1.24
CA GLY A 82 -10.27 24.29 -0.78
C GLY A 82 -11.79 24.34 -0.64
N GLN A 83 -12.50 23.22 -0.77
CA GLN A 83 -13.95 23.13 -0.67
C GLN A 83 -14.38 21.72 -0.23
N PRO A 84 -15.49 21.58 0.51
CA PRO A 84 -15.95 20.27 0.96
C PRO A 84 -16.43 19.39 -0.20
N PRO A 85 -16.51 18.04 0.01
CA PRO A 85 -16.83 17.08 -1.06
C PRO A 85 -18.14 17.38 -1.81
N ASP A 86 -19.19 17.84 -1.11
CA ASP A 86 -20.48 18.21 -1.69
C ASP A 86 -20.41 19.46 -2.61
N ARG A 87 -19.36 20.26 -2.47
CA ARG A 87 -19.02 21.38 -3.36
C ARG A 87 -18.06 20.99 -4.46
N ALA A 88 -17.10 20.14 -4.17
CA ALA A 88 -16.10 19.67 -5.15
C ALA A 88 -16.73 18.73 -6.20
N PHE A 89 -17.68 17.90 -5.79
CA PHE A 89 -18.31 16.88 -6.63
C PHE A 89 -19.82 17.14 -6.76
N ALA A 90 -20.45 16.63 -7.80
CA ALA A 90 -21.91 16.57 -7.92
C ALA A 90 -22.50 15.51 -7.00
N THR A 91 -21.77 14.38 -6.88
CA THR A 91 -22.09 13.29 -5.94
C THR A 91 -20.79 12.80 -5.31
N TRP A 92 -20.81 12.57 -4.00
CA TRP A 92 -19.72 11.99 -3.24
C TRP A 92 -20.23 10.80 -2.43
N ASP A 93 -19.59 9.64 -2.55
CA ASP A 93 -19.88 8.48 -1.71
C ASP A 93 -18.94 8.52 -0.49
N PRO A 94 -19.47 8.69 0.74
CA PRO A 94 -18.67 8.73 1.94
C PRO A 94 -18.05 7.37 2.29
N GLU A 95 -18.61 6.25 1.79
CA GLU A 95 -18.07 4.92 2.00
C GLU A 95 -17.00 4.60 0.96
N PRO A 96 -15.80 4.17 1.38
CA PRO A 96 -14.74 3.82 0.45
C PRO A 96 -15.05 2.54 -0.33
N ILE A 97 -14.77 2.53 -1.61
CA ILE A 97 -14.90 1.33 -2.47
C ILE A 97 -13.65 0.43 -2.42
N ALA A 98 -12.53 0.95 -1.95
CA ALA A 98 -11.28 0.21 -1.79
C ALA A 98 -10.35 0.87 -0.78
N ALA A 99 -9.52 0.03 -0.11
CA ALA A 99 -8.36 0.50 0.63
C ALA A 99 -7.14 0.61 -0.29
N ALA A 100 -6.26 1.57 0.01
CA ALA A 100 -4.95 1.73 -0.59
C ALA A 100 -3.87 1.65 0.50
N SER A 101 -2.59 1.52 0.13
CA SER A 101 -1.49 1.37 1.11
C SER A 101 -1.43 2.50 2.14
N ILE A 102 -1.65 3.73 1.70
CA ILE A 102 -1.57 4.94 2.53
C ILE A 102 -2.82 5.81 2.45
N GLY A 103 -3.97 5.25 2.00
CA GLY A 103 -5.21 5.98 1.81
C GLY A 103 -6.38 5.07 1.50
N GLN A 104 -7.44 5.64 1.01
CA GLN A 104 -8.64 4.91 0.55
C GLN A 104 -9.21 5.56 -0.69
N VAL A 105 -10.05 4.82 -1.42
CA VAL A 105 -10.64 5.25 -2.70
C VAL A 105 -12.14 5.36 -2.54
N HIS A 106 -12.69 6.50 -2.94
CA HIS A 106 -14.11 6.78 -2.95
C HIS A 106 -14.65 6.90 -4.37
N ARG A 107 -15.93 6.62 -4.54
CA ARG A 107 -16.65 6.91 -5.77
C ARG A 107 -17.20 8.33 -5.72
N ALA A 108 -17.12 9.05 -6.82
CA ALA A 108 -17.75 10.35 -6.96
C ALA A 108 -18.22 10.59 -8.39
N ILE A 109 -19.04 11.64 -8.57
CA ILE A 109 -19.41 12.19 -9.88
C ILE A 109 -18.93 13.62 -9.89
N THR A 110 -18.14 13.99 -10.86
CA THR A 110 -17.70 15.38 -11.06
C THR A 110 -18.86 16.30 -11.46
N ARG A 111 -18.67 17.61 -11.37
CA ARG A 111 -19.69 18.60 -11.71
C ARG A 111 -20.13 18.55 -13.18
N ASP A 112 -19.27 18.06 -14.06
CA ASP A 112 -19.53 17.83 -15.49
C ASP A 112 -20.12 16.43 -15.77
N GLY A 113 -20.42 15.64 -14.74
CA GLY A 113 -21.14 14.37 -14.85
C GLY A 113 -20.27 13.13 -15.07
N ARG A 114 -18.95 13.22 -14.97
CA ARG A 114 -18.03 12.07 -15.10
C ARG A 114 -18.02 11.24 -13.84
N ALA A 115 -18.15 9.92 -13.95
CA ALA A 115 -17.90 9.00 -12.84
C ALA A 115 -16.39 8.86 -12.58
N VAL A 116 -15.98 9.08 -11.33
CA VAL A 116 -14.55 9.11 -10.95
C VAL A 116 -14.27 8.28 -9.70
N ALA A 117 -13.04 7.79 -9.62
CA ALA A 117 -12.43 7.24 -8.42
C ALA A 117 -11.54 8.32 -7.80
N VAL A 118 -11.79 8.63 -6.53
CA VAL A 118 -11.06 9.66 -5.77
C VAL A 118 -10.27 8.96 -4.66
N LYS A 119 -8.96 8.90 -4.83
CA LYS A 119 -8.04 8.33 -3.84
C LYS A 119 -7.61 9.44 -2.89
N VAL A 120 -7.85 9.21 -1.60
CA VAL A 120 -7.60 10.17 -0.52
C VAL A 120 -6.60 9.58 0.46
N GLN A 121 -5.53 10.30 0.75
CA GLN A 121 -4.47 9.87 1.65
C GLN A 121 -4.93 9.96 3.11
N TYR A 122 -4.51 9.02 3.95
CA TYR A 122 -4.76 9.09 5.39
C TYR A 122 -4.08 10.32 6.02
N PRO A 123 -4.81 11.09 6.84
CA PRO A 123 -4.21 12.23 7.53
C PRO A 123 -3.10 11.76 8.50
N GLY A 124 -2.02 12.51 8.59
CA GLY A 124 -0.87 12.20 9.47
C GLY A 124 0.01 11.03 9.01
N ILE A 125 -0.28 10.40 7.85
CA ILE A 125 0.50 9.25 7.39
C ILE A 125 1.94 9.61 7.04
N ALA A 126 2.19 10.82 6.54
CA ALA A 126 3.53 11.28 6.20
C ALA A 126 4.42 11.36 7.44
N GLU A 127 3.91 11.98 8.51
CA GLU A 127 4.58 12.13 9.80
C GLU A 127 4.83 10.77 10.46
N THR A 128 3.86 9.87 10.38
CA THR A 128 3.99 8.50 10.88
C THR A 128 5.10 7.75 10.14
N ILE A 129 5.12 7.82 8.82
CA ILE A 129 6.13 7.17 7.98
C ILE A 129 7.53 7.75 8.25
N GLU A 130 7.65 9.07 8.38
CA GLU A 130 8.93 9.71 8.71
C GLU A 130 9.45 9.29 10.09
N ALA A 131 8.58 9.19 11.10
CA ALA A 131 8.91 8.70 12.42
C ALA A 131 9.36 7.23 12.38
N ASP A 132 8.65 6.39 11.63
CA ASP A 132 8.96 4.97 11.45
C ASP A 132 10.31 4.77 10.75
N LEU A 133 10.57 5.53 9.68
CA LEU A 133 11.85 5.54 8.97
C LEU A 133 12.98 6.15 9.81
N GLY A 134 12.66 6.95 10.81
CA GLY A 134 13.60 7.47 11.82
C GLY A 134 14.15 6.35 12.74
N ASN A 135 13.39 5.27 12.95
CA ASN A 135 13.80 4.10 13.73
C ASN A 135 14.68 3.09 12.93
N VAL A 136 15.63 3.65 12.16
CA VAL A 136 16.53 2.88 11.28
C VAL A 136 17.26 1.74 12.01
N ALA A 137 17.59 1.91 13.30
CA ALA A 137 18.29 0.89 14.07
C ALA A 137 17.46 -0.40 14.24
N LEU A 138 16.16 -0.26 14.47
CA LEU A 138 15.24 -1.40 14.59
C LEU A 138 15.03 -2.09 13.23
N LEU A 139 14.76 -1.32 12.18
CA LEU A 139 14.63 -1.83 10.82
C LEU A 139 15.90 -2.55 10.35
N ARG A 140 17.09 -1.97 10.61
CA ARG A 140 18.36 -2.59 10.30
C ARG A 140 18.56 -3.92 11.02
N ARG A 141 18.17 -4.01 12.30
CA ARG A 141 18.26 -5.27 13.08
C ARG A 141 17.33 -6.34 12.50
N MET A 142 16.12 -5.98 12.14
CA MET A 142 15.15 -6.89 11.52
C MET A 142 15.62 -7.39 10.15
N LEU A 143 16.05 -6.49 9.27
CA LEU A 143 16.51 -6.85 7.93
C LEU A 143 17.77 -7.73 7.96
N LYS A 144 18.70 -7.51 8.89
CA LYS A 144 19.87 -8.40 9.09
C LYS A 144 19.49 -9.82 9.48
N ILE A 145 18.36 -10.02 10.16
CA ILE A 145 17.87 -11.35 10.53
C ILE A 145 17.19 -12.04 9.35
N THR A 146 16.46 -11.29 8.52
CA THR A 146 15.65 -11.81 7.41
C THR A 146 16.40 -11.91 6.08
N ALA A 147 17.42 -11.05 5.87
CA ALA A 147 18.21 -10.97 4.64
C ALA A 147 19.70 -10.74 4.92
N PRO A 148 20.43 -11.73 5.48
CA PRO A 148 21.80 -11.54 5.98
C PRO A 148 22.86 -11.26 4.91
N MET A 149 22.53 -11.38 3.61
CA MET A 149 23.46 -11.23 2.48
C MET A 149 23.27 -9.94 1.67
N GLN A 150 22.34 -9.05 2.02
CA GLN A 150 22.08 -7.82 1.29
C GLN A 150 22.64 -6.59 2.01
N ASP A 151 22.98 -5.56 1.24
CA ASP A 151 23.31 -4.24 1.77
C ASP A 151 22.06 -3.59 2.36
N VAL A 152 21.90 -3.74 3.67
CA VAL A 152 20.72 -3.26 4.42
C VAL A 152 20.59 -1.75 4.35
N ASP A 153 21.71 -1.01 4.26
CA ASP A 153 21.68 0.44 4.20
C ASP A 153 21.19 0.94 2.84
N ALA A 154 21.62 0.32 1.75
CA ALA A 154 21.11 0.61 0.42
C ALA A 154 19.62 0.27 0.30
N LEU A 155 19.19 -0.87 0.86
CA LEU A 155 17.78 -1.26 0.89
C LEU A 155 16.91 -0.28 1.68
N LEU A 156 17.39 0.20 2.83
CA LEU A 156 16.68 1.20 3.64
C LEU A 156 16.61 2.56 2.94
N ALA A 157 17.66 2.96 2.23
CA ALA A 157 17.66 4.18 1.43
C ALA A 157 16.64 4.11 0.30
N GLU A 158 16.62 3.00 -0.45
CA GLU A 158 15.64 2.79 -1.51
C GLU A 158 14.21 2.74 -0.97
N LEU A 159 13.99 2.03 0.15
CA LEU A 159 12.68 2.01 0.81
C LEU A 159 12.21 3.42 1.17
N ARG A 160 13.10 4.22 1.78
CA ARG A 160 12.78 5.61 2.14
C ARG A 160 12.39 6.43 0.92
N GLU A 161 13.15 6.31 -0.17
CA GLU A 161 12.86 6.99 -1.43
C GLU A 161 11.48 6.59 -1.97
N ARG A 162 11.21 5.29 -2.08
CA ARG A 162 9.94 4.77 -2.60
C ARG A 162 8.73 5.19 -1.78
N VAL A 163 8.85 5.12 -0.46
CA VAL A 163 7.75 5.53 0.43
C VAL A 163 7.52 7.03 0.37
N THR A 164 8.59 7.83 0.32
CA THR A 164 8.49 9.30 0.14
C THR A 164 7.83 9.67 -1.18
N GLU A 165 8.13 8.92 -2.26
CA GLU A 165 7.50 9.10 -3.56
C GLU A 165 5.98 8.86 -3.52
N GLU A 166 5.51 7.89 -2.74
CA GLU A 166 4.08 7.59 -2.58
C GLU A 166 3.31 8.66 -1.78
N LEU A 167 4.00 9.48 -1.00
CA LEU A 167 3.38 10.57 -0.25
C LEU A 167 2.98 11.78 -1.12
N ASP A 168 3.35 11.81 -2.41
CA ASP A 168 2.92 12.86 -3.33
C ASP A 168 2.09 12.26 -4.50
N TYR A 169 0.77 12.26 -4.35
CA TYR A 169 -0.14 11.75 -5.37
C TYR A 169 -0.12 12.53 -6.70
N ARG A 170 0.45 13.74 -6.74
CA ARG A 170 0.70 14.43 -8.03
C ARG A 170 1.67 13.64 -8.90
N ARG A 171 2.58 12.88 -8.30
CA ARG A 171 3.47 11.98 -9.04
C ARG A 171 2.69 10.81 -9.64
N GLU A 172 1.80 10.20 -8.86
CA GLU A 172 0.89 9.14 -9.34
C GLU A 172 0.04 9.66 -10.51
N ALA A 173 -0.56 10.84 -10.38
CA ALA A 173 -1.34 11.46 -11.44
C ALA A 173 -0.51 11.69 -12.73
N ARG A 174 0.71 12.22 -12.61
CA ARG A 174 1.60 12.41 -13.78
C ARG A 174 1.97 11.10 -14.46
N ASN A 175 2.30 10.08 -13.67
CA ASN A 175 2.65 8.76 -14.19
C ASN A 175 1.45 8.14 -14.91
N GLN A 176 0.26 8.18 -14.32
CA GLN A 176 -0.95 7.67 -14.94
C GLN A 176 -1.28 8.40 -16.25
N GLN A 177 -1.13 9.72 -16.30
CA GLN A 177 -1.30 10.49 -17.54
C GLN A 177 -0.29 10.07 -18.62
N MET A 178 0.96 9.80 -18.24
CA MET A 178 1.98 9.32 -19.19
C MET A 178 1.57 7.97 -19.76
N PHE A 179 1.13 7.04 -18.93
CA PHE A 179 0.64 5.73 -19.38
C PHE A 179 -0.61 5.85 -20.25
N ALA A 180 -1.56 6.71 -19.87
CA ALA A 180 -2.78 6.95 -20.65
C ALA A 180 -2.45 7.46 -22.07
N ARG A 181 -1.46 8.34 -22.20
CA ARG A 181 -0.98 8.81 -23.51
C ARG A 181 -0.27 7.72 -24.30
N TYR A 182 0.58 6.94 -23.63
CA TYR A 182 1.34 5.86 -24.26
C TYR A 182 0.43 4.76 -24.83
N TYR A 183 -0.61 4.39 -24.09
CA TYR A 183 -1.56 3.36 -24.48
C TYR A 183 -2.82 3.90 -25.18
N ALA A 184 -2.82 5.19 -25.58
CA ALA A 184 -3.96 5.76 -26.30
C ALA A 184 -4.24 4.99 -27.59
N GLY A 185 -5.47 4.48 -27.74
CA GLY A 185 -5.88 3.66 -28.91
C GLY A 185 -5.35 2.22 -28.90
N HIS A 186 -4.73 1.75 -27.82
CA HIS A 186 -4.32 0.34 -27.72
C HIS A 186 -5.57 -0.58 -27.68
N PRO A 187 -5.58 -1.71 -28.43
CA PRO A 187 -6.81 -2.52 -28.59
C PRO A 187 -7.27 -3.22 -27.31
N THR A 188 -6.37 -3.47 -26.36
CA THR A 188 -6.67 -4.28 -25.15
C THR A 188 -6.24 -3.60 -23.84
N ILE A 189 -5.53 -2.48 -23.89
CA ILE A 189 -5.07 -1.77 -22.70
C ILE A 189 -5.77 -0.42 -22.64
N GLY A 190 -6.61 -0.24 -21.61
CA GLY A 190 -7.21 1.04 -21.24
C GLY A 190 -6.58 1.56 -19.95
N VAL A 191 -6.19 2.83 -19.93
CA VAL A 191 -5.71 3.50 -18.73
C VAL A 191 -6.69 4.60 -18.37
N PRO A 192 -7.28 4.62 -17.16
CA PRO A 192 -8.23 5.65 -16.74
C PRO A 192 -7.60 7.04 -16.85
N GLY A 193 -8.36 8.00 -17.38
CA GLY A 193 -7.92 9.39 -17.49
C GLY A 193 -7.81 10.03 -16.11
N ILE A 194 -6.92 11.01 -15.97
CA ILE A 194 -6.78 11.84 -14.76
C ILE A 194 -7.64 13.11 -14.91
N VAL A 195 -8.19 13.58 -13.80
CA VAL A 195 -8.88 14.87 -13.67
C VAL A 195 -7.93 15.85 -12.96
N PRO A 196 -7.07 16.57 -13.69
CA PRO A 196 -5.93 17.29 -13.11
C PRO A 196 -6.32 18.33 -12.06
N GLU A 197 -7.46 19.02 -12.26
CA GLU A 197 -7.99 20.04 -11.37
C GLU A 197 -8.47 19.50 -10.03
N LEU A 198 -8.68 18.19 -9.92
CA LEU A 198 -9.04 17.46 -8.71
C LEU A 198 -7.88 16.58 -8.19
N CYS A 199 -6.65 16.90 -8.60
CA CYS A 199 -5.43 16.22 -8.15
C CYS A 199 -4.52 17.17 -7.39
N THR A 200 -4.12 16.74 -6.19
CA THR A 200 -3.24 17.49 -5.29
C THR A 200 -2.17 16.58 -4.71
N ARG A 201 -1.48 17.00 -3.66
CA ARG A 201 -0.50 16.17 -2.98
C ARG A 201 -1.13 14.94 -2.31
N ARG A 202 -2.34 15.08 -1.71
CA ARG A 202 -3.00 14.02 -0.93
C ARG A 202 -4.27 13.47 -1.57
N VAL A 203 -4.65 14.00 -2.74
CA VAL A 203 -5.84 13.55 -3.49
C VAL A 203 -5.45 13.29 -4.93
N VAL A 204 -5.83 12.14 -5.48
CA VAL A 204 -5.77 11.86 -6.92
C VAL A 204 -7.13 11.40 -7.41
N THR A 205 -7.59 12.03 -8.50
CA THR A 205 -8.89 11.76 -9.12
C THR A 205 -8.68 11.27 -10.54
N SER A 206 -9.22 10.09 -10.83
CA SER A 206 -9.20 9.48 -12.17
C SER A 206 -10.58 9.03 -12.58
N ASP A 207 -10.78 8.76 -13.87
CA ASP A 207 -11.99 8.10 -14.34
C ASP A 207 -12.21 6.80 -13.58
N LEU A 208 -13.46 6.52 -13.22
CA LEU A 208 -13.81 5.26 -12.58
C LEU A 208 -13.71 4.15 -13.64
N ALA A 209 -12.77 3.22 -13.44
CA ALA A 209 -12.70 2.01 -14.25
C ALA A 209 -13.86 1.09 -13.85
N ASP A 210 -14.63 0.69 -14.82
CA ASP A 210 -15.67 -0.34 -14.69
C ASP A 210 -15.15 -1.66 -15.24
N GLY A 211 -15.33 -2.75 -14.50
CA GLY A 211 -14.86 -4.07 -14.91
C GLY A 211 -14.79 -5.07 -13.77
N ALA A 212 -14.61 -6.32 -14.12
CA ALA A 212 -14.43 -7.41 -13.17
C ALA A 212 -13.06 -7.32 -12.48
N ARG A 213 -13.02 -7.68 -11.21
CA ARG A 213 -11.74 -7.79 -10.47
C ARG A 213 -10.95 -9.01 -10.96
N PHE A 214 -9.64 -8.93 -10.93
CA PHE A 214 -8.77 -10.06 -11.35
C PHE A 214 -9.07 -11.36 -10.60
N ALA A 215 -9.40 -11.30 -9.31
CA ALA A 215 -9.80 -12.47 -8.53
C ALA A 215 -11.10 -13.09 -9.05
N GLU A 216 -12.02 -12.30 -9.56
CA GLU A 216 -13.26 -12.75 -10.20
C GLU A 216 -12.97 -13.38 -11.57
N LEU A 217 -12.11 -12.76 -12.37
CA LEU A 217 -11.64 -13.32 -13.64
C LEU A 217 -11.07 -14.75 -13.47
N LEU A 218 -10.34 -15.02 -12.38
CA LEU A 218 -9.78 -16.34 -12.10
C LEU A 218 -10.85 -17.44 -11.90
N THR A 219 -12.08 -17.06 -11.59
CA THR A 219 -13.21 -17.99 -11.41
C THR A 219 -13.99 -18.26 -12.72
N TRP A 220 -13.72 -17.49 -13.78
CA TRP A 220 -14.41 -17.61 -15.05
C TRP A 220 -13.99 -18.89 -15.80
N PRO A 221 -14.86 -19.45 -16.66
CA PRO A 221 -14.51 -20.56 -17.55
C PRO A 221 -13.29 -20.20 -18.41
N GLN A 222 -12.46 -21.20 -18.74
CA GLN A 222 -11.24 -21.01 -19.54
C GLN A 222 -11.51 -20.26 -20.85
N ALA A 223 -12.61 -20.60 -21.53
CA ALA A 223 -13.00 -19.98 -22.81
C ALA A 223 -13.35 -18.47 -22.71
N GLU A 224 -13.61 -17.97 -21.51
CA GLU A 224 -13.89 -16.55 -21.27
C GLU A 224 -12.64 -15.80 -20.75
N ARG A 225 -11.60 -16.55 -20.33
CA ARG A 225 -10.33 -16.00 -19.86
C ARG A 225 -9.31 -15.82 -20.96
N ASP A 226 -9.38 -16.62 -22.03
CA ASP A 226 -8.50 -16.63 -23.20
C ASP A 226 -9.01 -15.67 -24.28
#